data_461d2d892edc035db5e1bce2ce233354
#
_entry.id   461d2d892edc035db5e1bce2ce233354
#
_cell.length_a   1.000
_cell.length_b   1.000
_cell.length_c   1.000
_cell.angle_alpha   90.00
_cell.angle_beta   90.00
_cell.angle_gamma   90.00
#
_symmetry.space_group_name_H-M   'P 1'
#
loop_
_entity.id
_entity.type
_entity.pdbx_description
1 polymer ?
#
loop_
_entity_poly.entity_id
_entity_poly.type
_entity_poly.pdbx_seq_one_letter_code
_entity_poly.pdbx_strand_id
1 'polypeptide(L)'
;MHLDIKAEVFHSGDQLTVAKLLDLAMTGRHRWRPDRAVAESAARFAETLPFKAVKTFVEHALVEAFKPSTAEDTSAVVTAARLKDLVEDLSRPAVLVVEDEITEESFLLAVAEAFGEHAIVHALGQHWLRLSHAGGKDRMVQFVERRRREFSVLIRVAALMDSDRGKAGQRTRNDTYALQIRALDGVSEVHVWHCRELENYVPCRVWEEGFIDRAPAERDAKLASLRGMPHEDRHYVDVKKHFGGSMPRPLIPPDLRLTEADFDELGPVAVADLRELLAMIRRIL
;
A
#
# COMPACT_ATOMS: atom_id res chain seq x y z
N MET A 1 -3.85 -9.67 0.94
CA MET A 1 -3.57 -10.48 2.15
C MET A 1 -3.95 -11.93 1.91
N HIS A 2 -3.21 -12.88 2.46
CA HIS A 2 -3.58 -14.31 2.44
C HIS A 2 -4.53 -14.63 3.60
N LEU A 3 -5.59 -15.44 3.32
CA LEU A 3 -6.54 -15.89 4.34
C LEU A 3 -6.20 -17.32 4.77
N ASP A 4 -5.91 -17.51 6.05
CA ASP A 4 -5.78 -18.82 6.71
C ASP A 4 -7.12 -19.14 7.39
N ILE A 5 -8.08 -19.62 6.59
CA ILE A 5 -9.43 -19.96 7.08
C ILE A 5 -9.39 -21.34 7.74
N LYS A 6 -9.80 -21.42 9.00
CA LYS A 6 -9.88 -22.71 9.72
C LYS A 6 -11.14 -23.49 9.38
N ALA A 7 -11.06 -24.81 9.35
CA ALA A 7 -12.18 -25.69 8.95
C ALA A 7 -13.46 -25.46 9.76
N GLU A 8 -13.35 -25.11 11.04
CA GLU A 8 -14.47 -24.81 11.93
C GLU A 8 -15.36 -23.64 11.44
N VAL A 9 -14.80 -22.73 10.63
CA VAL A 9 -15.55 -21.59 10.04
C VAL A 9 -16.71 -22.09 9.20
N PHE A 10 -16.52 -23.17 8.44
CA PHE A 10 -17.55 -23.76 7.57
C PHE A 10 -18.61 -24.53 8.33
N HIS A 11 -18.45 -24.70 9.64
CA HIS A 11 -19.39 -25.34 10.56
C HIS A 11 -20.00 -24.36 11.59
N SER A 12 -19.68 -23.06 11.47
CA SER A 12 -20.10 -22.02 12.44
C SER A 12 -21.61 -21.77 12.52
N GLY A 13 -22.38 -22.24 11.53
CA GLY A 13 -23.81 -21.93 11.39
C GLY A 13 -24.13 -20.56 10.80
N ASP A 14 -23.17 -19.64 10.69
CA ASP A 14 -23.33 -18.31 10.09
C ASP A 14 -23.04 -18.36 8.57
N GLN A 15 -24.00 -18.93 7.82
CA GLN A 15 -23.86 -19.12 6.38
C GLN A 15 -23.63 -17.82 5.62
N LEU A 16 -24.26 -16.71 6.04
CA LEU A 16 -24.15 -15.43 5.33
C LEU A 16 -22.75 -14.85 5.46
N THR A 17 -22.16 -14.86 6.66
CA THR A 17 -20.81 -14.35 6.89
C THR A 17 -19.75 -15.20 6.21
N VAL A 18 -19.93 -16.54 6.21
CA VAL A 18 -19.02 -17.45 5.48
C VAL A 18 -19.13 -17.23 3.97
N ALA A 19 -20.32 -17.05 3.41
CA ALA A 19 -20.50 -16.75 1.99
C ALA A 19 -19.81 -15.42 1.62
N LYS A 20 -19.94 -14.39 2.45
CA LYS A 20 -19.27 -13.10 2.26
C LYS A 20 -17.73 -13.23 2.33
N LEU A 21 -17.21 -14.07 3.24
CA LEU A 21 -15.78 -14.36 3.30
C LEU A 21 -15.26 -15.00 2.01
N LEU A 22 -16.00 -15.98 1.48
CA LEU A 22 -15.66 -16.63 0.21
C LEU A 22 -15.75 -15.65 -0.97
N ASP A 23 -16.71 -14.72 -0.95
CA ASP A 23 -16.83 -13.67 -1.98
C ASP A 23 -15.61 -12.74 -1.99
N LEU A 24 -15.08 -12.35 -0.81
CA LEU A 24 -13.84 -11.57 -0.71
C LEU A 24 -12.63 -12.28 -1.33
N ALA A 25 -12.58 -13.60 -1.24
CA ALA A 25 -11.54 -14.41 -1.87
C ALA A 25 -11.81 -14.60 -3.38
N MET A 26 -13.05 -14.84 -3.77
CA MET A 26 -13.48 -15.06 -5.15
C MET A 26 -13.30 -13.82 -6.02
N THR A 27 -13.53 -12.63 -5.48
CA THR A 27 -13.30 -11.35 -6.17
C THR A 27 -11.82 -10.98 -6.28
N GLY A 28 -10.93 -11.75 -5.67
CA GLY A 28 -9.48 -11.51 -5.68
C GLY A 28 -9.01 -10.42 -4.70
N ARG A 29 -9.91 -9.90 -3.87
CA ARG A 29 -9.56 -8.90 -2.85
C ARG A 29 -8.58 -9.45 -1.82
N HIS A 30 -8.78 -10.72 -1.45
CA HIS A 30 -7.86 -11.47 -0.62
C HIS A 30 -7.56 -12.83 -1.27
N ARG A 31 -6.38 -13.37 -0.99
CA ARG A 31 -5.98 -14.68 -1.51
C ARG A 31 -6.36 -15.76 -0.51
N TRP A 32 -6.92 -16.86 -1.01
CA TRP A 32 -7.20 -18.03 -0.20
C TRP A 32 -6.61 -19.26 -0.85
N ARG A 33 -5.73 -19.94 -0.13
CA ARG A 33 -5.15 -21.23 -0.53
C ARG A 33 -5.32 -22.19 0.66
N PRO A 34 -6.40 -22.95 0.69
CA PRO A 34 -6.67 -23.89 1.77
C PRO A 34 -5.73 -25.10 1.71
N ASP A 35 -5.51 -25.74 2.85
CA ASP A 35 -5.11 -27.12 2.85
C ASP A 35 -6.28 -28.01 2.41
N ARG A 36 -6.00 -29.33 2.20
CA ARG A 36 -7.00 -30.27 1.71
C ARG A 36 -8.21 -30.39 2.65
N ALA A 37 -7.99 -30.49 3.96
CA ALA A 37 -9.06 -30.69 4.95
C ALA A 37 -9.99 -29.46 5.00
N VAL A 38 -9.43 -28.26 4.92
CA VAL A 38 -10.17 -27.00 4.85
C VAL A 38 -10.94 -26.91 3.53
N ALA A 39 -10.32 -27.24 2.40
CA ALA A 39 -10.98 -27.25 1.10
C ALA A 39 -12.17 -28.23 1.03
N GLU A 40 -12.02 -29.43 1.58
CA GLU A 40 -13.12 -30.42 1.70
C GLU A 40 -14.27 -29.91 2.58
N SER A 41 -13.97 -29.21 3.67
CA SER A 41 -14.99 -28.58 4.53
C SER A 41 -15.73 -27.44 3.82
N ALA A 42 -14.99 -26.63 3.08
CA ALA A 42 -15.56 -25.55 2.25
C ALA A 42 -16.45 -26.10 1.12
N ALA A 43 -16.04 -27.22 0.49
CA ALA A 43 -16.84 -27.87 -0.55
C ALA A 43 -18.19 -28.35 0.00
N ARG A 44 -18.18 -29.05 1.14
CA ARG A 44 -19.44 -29.44 1.81
C ARG A 44 -20.32 -28.26 2.16
N PHE A 45 -19.74 -27.17 2.64
CA PHE A 45 -20.47 -25.93 2.92
C PHE A 45 -21.06 -25.33 1.63
N ALA A 46 -20.26 -25.24 0.56
CA ALA A 46 -20.71 -24.66 -0.72
C ALA A 46 -21.91 -25.42 -1.33
N GLU A 47 -22.06 -26.75 -1.06
CA GLU A 47 -23.23 -27.50 -1.48
C GLU A 47 -24.54 -27.03 -0.83
N THR A 48 -24.46 -26.41 0.36
CA THR A 48 -25.62 -25.85 1.06
C THR A 48 -26.08 -24.50 0.49
N LEU A 49 -25.25 -23.86 -0.36
CA LEU A 49 -25.52 -22.56 -0.93
C LEU A 49 -26.16 -22.66 -2.32
N PRO A 50 -27.10 -21.74 -2.68
CA PRO A 50 -27.70 -21.71 -3.99
C PRO A 50 -26.79 -21.09 -5.08
N PHE A 51 -25.54 -20.68 -4.73
CA PHE A 51 -24.67 -19.90 -5.60
C PHE A 51 -23.69 -20.79 -6.36
N LYS A 52 -23.92 -21.02 -7.66
CA LYS A 52 -23.04 -21.83 -8.52
C LYS A 52 -21.62 -21.29 -8.57
N ALA A 53 -21.43 -19.95 -8.59
CA ALA A 53 -20.09 -19.35 -8.64
C ALA A 53 -19.23 -19.72 -7.42
N VAL A 54 -19.82 -19.77 -6.22
CA VAL A 54 -19.12 -20.18 -5.00
C VAL A 54 -18.69 -21.64 -5.07
N LYS A 55 -19.55 -22.52 -5.60
CA LYS A 55 -19.22 -23.96 -5.78
C LYS A 55 -18.03 -24.11 -6.72
N THR A 56 -18.07 -23.50 -7.90
CA THR A 56 -16.98 -23.55 -8.87
C THR A 56 -15.68 -22.97 -8.28
N PHE A 57 -15.74 -21.88 -7.53
CA PHE A 57 -14.56 -21.30 -6.87
C PHE A 57 -13.94 -22.27 -5.88
N VAL A 58 -14.77 -22.89 -5.02
CA VAL A 58 -14.28 -23.84 -4.01
C VAL A 58 -13.76 -25.13 -4.64
N GLU A 59 -14.37 -25.60 -5.73
CA GLU A 59 -13.85 -26.73 -6.51
C GLU A 59 -12.45 -26.43 -7.06
N HIS A 60 -12.21 -25.23 -7.59
CA HIS A 60 -10.87 -24.80 -8.03
C HIS A 60 -9.90 -24.74 -6.84
N ALA A 61 -10.32 -24.18 -5.71
CA ALA A 61 -9.49 -24.12 -4.51
C ALA A 61 -9.12 -25.52 -4.01
N LEU A 62 -10.02 -26.49 -4.12
CA LEU A 62 -9.74 -27.89 -3.79
C LEU A 62 -8.65 -28.49 -4.71
N VAL A 63 -8.70 -28.20 -6.01
CA VAL A 63 -7.66 -28.64 -6.97
C VAL A 63 -6.32 -27.99 -6.63
N GLU A 64 -6.31 -26.69 -6.33
CA GLU A 64 -5.09 -25.95 -5.98
C GLU A 64 -4.49 -26.42 -4.64
N ALA A 65 -5.29 -26.96 -3.70
CA ALA A 65 -4.84 -27.50 -2.42
C ALA A 65 -3.85 -28.67 -2.53
N PHE A 66 -3.76 -29.29 -3.71
CA PHE A 66 -2.78 -30.37 -3.99
C PHE A 66 -1.43 -29.81 -4.50
N LYS A 67 -1.32 -28.53 -4.79
CA LYS A 67 -0.07 -27.93 -5.25
C LYS A 67 0.79 -27.45 -4.06
N PRO A 68 2.13 -27.55 -4.16
CA PRO A 68 3.01 -27.03 -3.11
C PRO A 68 2.74 -25.55 -2.86
N SER A 69 2.65 -25.16 -1.59
CA SER A 69 2.51 -23.74 -1.21
C SER A 69 3.88 -23.07 -1.26
N THR A 70 3.95 -21.91 -1.91
CA THR A 70 5.13 -21.03 -1.94
C THR A 70 4.90 -19.77 -1.09
N ALA A 71 3.94 -19.79 -0.17
CA ALA A 71 3.44 -18.57 0.46
C ALA A 71 4.39 -18.04 1.54
N GLU A 72 4.87 -16.84 1.35
CA GLU A 72 5.49 -15.95 2.36
C GLU A 72 4.61 -14.71 2.66
N ASP A 73 3.34 -14.70 2.24
CA ASP A 73 2.46 -13.54 2.39
C ASP A 73 1.91 -13.43 3.81
N THR A 74 1.76 -12.20 4.29
CA THR A 74 1.05 -11.88 5.54
C THR A 74 -0.32 -12.54 5.55
N SER A 75 -0.61 -13.38 6.55
CA SER A 75 -1.86 -14.11 6.64
C SER A 75 -2.76 -13.61 7.76
N ALA A 76 -4.06 -13.50 7.47
CA ALA A 76 -5.10 -13.30 8.45
C ALA A 76 -5.69 -14.66 8.82
N VAL A 77 -5.56 -15.04 10.10
CA VAL A 77 -6.15 -16.28 10.62
C VAL A 77 -7.62 -16.06 10.91
N VAL A 78 -8.49 -16.78 10.18
CA VAL A 78 -9.95 -16.69 10.31
C VAL A 78 -10.47 -17.89 11.10
N THR A 79 -11.00 -17.63 12.30
CA THR A 79 -11.62 -18.61 13.19
C THR A 79 -13.11 -18.37 13.33
N ALA A 80 -13.89 -19.37 13.72
CA ALA A 80 -15.32 -19.21 13.93
C ALA A 80 -15.65 -18.18 15.01
N ALA A 81 -14.85 -18.09 16.08
CA ALA A 81 -15.06 -17.16 17.19
C ALA A 81 -14.93 -15.68 16.79
N ARG A 82 -14.14 -15.35 15.76
CA ARG A 82 -13.87 -13.98 15.30
C ARG A 82 -14.37 -13.74 13.89
N LEU A 83 -15.16 -14.65 13.33
CA LEU A 83 -15.56 -14.65 11.94
C LEU A 83 -16.24 -13.32 11.51
N LYS A 84 -17.24 -12.88 12.26
CA LYS A 84 -18.01 -11.69 11.92
C LYS A 84 -17.16 -10.43 11.88
N ASP A 85 -16.38 -10.20 12.94
CA ASP A 85 -15.54 -9.00 13.06
C ASP A 85 -14.43 -9.00 12.02
N LEU A 86 -13.81 -10.16 11.77
CA LEU A 86 -12.78 -10.30 10.73
C LEU A 86 -13.34 -10.05 9.32
N VAL A 87 -14.51 -10.61 8.99
CA VAL A 87 -15.13 -10.40 7.68
C VAL A 87 -15.54 -8.93 7.50
N GLU A 88 -15.96 -8.26 8.56
CA GLU A 88 -16.23 -6.82 8.52
C GLU A 88 -14.95 -6.05 8.24
N ASP A 89 -13.85 -6.30 8.96
CA ASP A 89 -12.56 -5.64 8.77
C ASP A 89 -11.96 -5.92 7.38
N LEU A 90 -12.02 -7.18 6.90
CA LEU A 90 -11.58 -7.57 5.57
C LEU A 90 -12.38 -6.91 4.45
N SER A 91 -13.66 -6.61 4.70
CA SER A 91 -14.55 -5.93 3.74
C SER A 91 -14.28 -4.43 3.64
N ARG A 92 -13.63 -3.82 4.63
CA ARG A 92 -13.26 -2.40 4.61
C ARG A 92 -12.04 -2.18 3.70
N PRO A 93 -11.89 -1.03 3.05
CA PRO A 93 -10.63 -0.66 2.42
C PRO A 93 -9.49 -0.65 3.44
N ALA A 94 -8.30 -1.08 3.03
CA ALA A 94 -7.07 -0.71 3.74
C ALA A 94 -6.85 0.80 3.64
N VAL A 95 -6.22 1.41 4.64
CA VAL A 95 -6.04 2.86 4.69
C VAL A 95 -4.56 3.21 4.79
N LEU A 96 -4.08 4.01 3.85
CA LEU A 96 -2.78 4.67 3.94
C LEU A 96 -3.01 6.14 4.28
N VAL A 97 -2.62 6.56 5.48
CA VAL A 97 -2.71 7.95 5.90
C VAL A 97 -1.51 8.71 5.38
N VAL A 98 -1.75 9.82 4.68
CA VAL A 98 -0.77 10.58 3.90
C VAL A 98 -0.87 12.09 4.17
N GLU A 99 0.14 12.87 3.76
CA GLU A 99 0.14 14.32 3.94
C GLU A 99 -0.69 15.04 2.87
N ASP A 100 -0.59 14.65 1.59
CA ASP A 100 -1.35 15.19 0.44
C ASP A 100 -1.84 14.04 -0.46
N GLU A 101 -3.12 13.73 -0.37
CA GLU A 101 -3.74 12.58 -1.06
C GLU A 101 -3.51 12.59 -2.58
N ILE A 102 -3.65 13.76 -3.23
CA ILE A 102 -3.55 13.87 -4.69
C ILE A 102 -2.12 13.59 -5.17
N THR A 103 -1.15 14.16 -4.48
CA THR A 103 0.27 14.03 -4.82
C THR A 103 0.74 12.61 -4.59
N GLU A 104 0.45 12.05 -3.40
CA GLU A 104 0.88 10.70 -3.03
C GLU A 104 0.16 9.62 -3.83
N GLU A 105 -1.12 9.80 -4.19
CA GLU A 105 -1.84 8.81 -4.99
C GLU A 105 -1.22 8.65 -6.39
N SER A 106 -0.97 9.76 -7.09
CA SER A 106 -0.37 9.73 -8.43
C SER A 106 1.04 9.12 -8.40
N PHE A 107 1.82 9.46 -7.38
CA PHE A 107 3.16 8.92 -7.19
C PHE A 107 3.12 7.42 -6.87
N LEU A 108 2.31 7.02 -5.90
CA LEU A 108 2.19 5.61 -5.49
C LEU A 108 1.74 4.72 -6.65
N LEU A 109 0.77 5.18 -7.45
CA LEU A 109 0.31 4.45 -8.62
C LEU A 109 1.46 4.23 -9.63
N ALA A 110 2.20 5.30 -9.95
CA ALA A 110 3.30 5.22 -10.90
C ALA A 110 4.44 4.32 -10.39
N VAL A 111 4.80 4.40 -9.10
CA VAL A 111 5.80 3.52 -8.48
C VAL A 111 5.32 2.07 -8.48
N ALA A 112 4.07 1.81 -8.10
CA ALA A 112 3.53 0.46 -8.09
C ALA A 112 3.50 -0.16 -9.50
N GLU A 113 3.14 0.61 -10.53
CA GLU A 113 3.21 0.17 -11.93
C GLU A 113 4.65 -0.13 -12.36
N ALA A 114 5.58 0.80 -12.09
CA ALA A 114 6.99 0.67 -12.49
C ALA A 114 7.69 -0.55 -11.85
N PHE A 115 7.35 -0.87 -10.61
CA PHE A 115 7.92 -2.00 -9.86
C PHE A 115 7.10 -3.30 -10.00
N GLY A 116 6.08 -3.33 -10.87
CA GLY A 116 5.27 -4.53 -11.13
C GLY A 116 4.35 -4.96 -10.00
N GLU A 117 4.03 -4.05 -9.08
CA GLU A 117 3.15 -4.29 -7.92
C GLU A 117 1.66 -4.26 -8.30
N HIS A 118 1.28 -5.16 -9.21
CA HIS A 118 -0.08 -5.22 -9.78
C HIS A 118 -1.19 -5.32 -8.73
N ALA A 119 -0.91 -5.93 -7.56
CA ALA A 119 -1.87 -6.03 -6.47
C ALA A 119 -2.20 -4.66 -5.87
N ILE A 120 -1.20 -3.76 -5.75
CA ILE A 120 -1.39 -2.39 -5.26
C ILE A 120 -2.14 -1.57 -6.30
N VAL A 121 -1.73 -1.64 -7.57
CA VAL A 121 -2.41 -0.97 -8.70
C VAL A 121 -3.88 -1.35 -8.74
N HIS A 122 -4.16 -2.66 -8.67
CA HIS A 122 -5.53 -3.17 -8.66
C HIS A 122 -6.31 -2.68 -7.44
N ALA A 123 -5.71 -2.72 -6.25
CA ALA A 123 -6.35 -2.28 -5.02
C ALA A 123 -6.69 -0.79 -5.01
N LEU A 124 -5.85 0.07 -5.60
CA LEU A 124 -6.16 1.48 -5.81
C LEU A 124 -7.33 1.63 -6.78
N GLY A 125 -7.29 0.98 -7.94
CA GLY A 125 -8.34 1.04 -8.96
C GLY A 125 -9.70 0.50 -8.49
N GLN A 126 -9.72 -0.48 -7.58
CA GLN A 126 -10.93 -1.05 -6.98
C GLN A 126 -11.33 -0.38 -5.66
N HIS A 127 -10.65 0.66 -5.23
CA HIS A 127 -10.85 1.33 -3.94
C HIS A 127 -10.73 0.38 -2.73
N TRP A 128 -9.93 -0.69 -2.84
CA TRP A 128 -9.60 -1.59 -1.73
C TRP A 128 -8.44 -1.05 -0.89
N LEU A 129 -7.65 -0.16 -1.46
CA LEU A 129 -6.71 0.72 -0.79
C LEU A 129 -7.22 2.15 -0.92
N ARG A 130 -7.32 2.86 0.19
CA ARG A 130 -7.74 4.26 0.24
C ARG A 130 -6.63 5.08 0.85
N LEU A 131 -6.20 6.13 0.18
CA LEU A 131 -5.41 7.17 0.79
C LEU A 131 -6.33 8.05 1.65
N SER A 132 -5.79 8.58 2.74
CA SER A 132 -6.53 9.43 3.66
C SER A 132 -5.68 10.62 4.07
N HIS A 133 -6.03 11.79 3.57
CA HIS A 133 -5.34 13.03 3.88
C HIS A 133 -5.45 13.40 5.37
N ALA A 134 -4.31 13.64 6.03
CA ALA A 134 -4.25 14.02 7.45
C ALA A 134 -4.48 15.52 7.70
N GLY A 135 -4.37 16.36 6.68
CA GLY A 135 -4.45 17.82 6.85
C GLY A 135 -3.17 18.41 7.46
N GLY A 136 -2.05 17.76 7.21
CA GLY A 136 -0.71 18.13 7.68
C GLY A 136 -0.16 17.20 8.75
N LYS A 137 1.16 17.18 8.86
CA LYS A 137 1.92 16.22 9.69
C LYS A 137 1.62 16.30 11.20
N ASP A 138 1.29 17.47 11.72
CA ASP A 138 0.93 17.63 13.14
C ASP A 138 -0.35 16.88 13.53
N ARG A 139 -1.19 16.53 12.56
CA ARG A 139 -2.44 15.79 12.76
C ARG A 139 -2.32 14.31 12.44
N MET A 140 -1.21 13.88 11.86
CA MET A 140 -1.00 12.51 11.37
C MET A 140 -1.35 11.46 12.43
N VAL A 141 -0.80 11.60 13.65
CA VAL A 141 -1.05 10.67 14.77
C VAL A 141 -2.54 10.53 15.07
N GLN A 142 -3.25 11.66 15.14
CA GLN A 142 -4.69 11.68 15.46
C GLN A 142 -5.52 11.04 14.33
N PHE A 143 -5.12 11.26 13.06
CA PHE A 143 -5.80 10.67 11.91
C PHE A 143 -5.59 9.16 11.84
N VAL A 144 -4.35 8.69 12.06
CA VAL A 144 -4.05 7.26 12.14
C VAL A 144 -4.87 6.61 13.26
N GLU A 145 -4.90 7.20 14.44
CA GLU A 145 -5.71 6.70 15.56
C GLU A 145 -7.20 6.65 15.22
N ARG A 146 -7.72 7.69 14.55
CA ARG A 146 -9.11 7.72 14.09
C ARG A 146 -9.40 6.60 13.09
N ARG A 147 -8.53 6.39 12.08
CA ARG A 147 -8.70 5.35 11.08
C ARG A 147 -8.57 3.95 11.66
N ARG A 148 -7.64 3.76 12.61
CA ARG A 148 -7.52 2.52 13.35
C ARG A 148 -8.84 2.08 14.00
N ARG A 149 -9.59 3.01 14.57
CA ARG A 149 -10.88 2.72 15.23
C ARG A 149 -11.97 2.23 14.27
N GLU A 150 -11.76 2.32 12.97
CA GLU A 150 -12.66 1.74 11.97
C GLU A 150 -12.54 0.21 11.93
N PHE A 151 -11.48 -0.39 12.52
CA PHE A 151 -11.19 -1.81 12.54
C PHE A 151 -11.30 -2.37 13.96
N SER A 152 -11.87 -3.56 14.07
CA SER A 152 -12.13 -4.21 15.37
C SER A 152 -11.01 -5.17 15.77
N VAL A 153 -10.52 -5.97 14.82
CA VAL A 153 -9.68 -7.14 15.06
C VAL A 153 -8.44 -7.14 14.19
N LEU A 154 -8.59 -6.78 12.92
CA LEU A 154 -7.53 -6.78 11.92
C LEU A 154 -7.34 -5.35 11.41
N ILE A 155 -6.38 -4.66 12.01
CA ILE A 155 -6.12 -3.26 11.69
C ILE A 155 -5.33 -3.19 10.37
N ARG A 156 -5.92 -2.55 9.38
CA ARG A 156 -5.37 -2.39 8.03
C ARG A 156 -5.11 -0.91 7.74
N VAL A 157 -4.32 -0.29 8.62
CA VAL A 157 -3.96 1.13 8.56
C VAL A 157 -2.45 1.27 8.60
N ALA A 158 -1.90 2.06 7.70
CA ALA A 158 -0.51 2.47 7.70
C ALA A 158 -0.39 3.99 7.54
N ALA A 159 0.78 4.55 7.83
CA ALA A 159 1.09 5.94 7.58
C ALA A 159 2.33 6.10 6.71
N LEU A 160 2.31 7.11 5.85
CA LEU A 160 3.42 7.54 5.03
C LEU A 160 3.73 9.01 5.36
N MET A 161 5.00 9.32 5.61
CA MET A 161 5.41 10.65 6.10
C MET A 161 6.73 11.08 5.43
N ASP A 162 6.81 12.36 5.11
CA ASP A 162 8.09 12.99 4.79
C ASP A 162 9.06 12.89 6.00
N SER A 163 10.35 12.81 5.73
CA SER A 163 11.33 12.84 6.82
C SER A 163 11.69 14.27 7.26
N ASP A 164 11.56 15.25 6.38
CA ASP A 164 12.03 16.64 6.54
C ASP A 164 13.54 16.75 6.85
N ARG A 165 14.31 15.71 6.61
CA ARG A 165 15.75 15.70 6.88
C ARG A 165 16.47 16.59 5.90
N GLY A 166 17.35 17.47 6.42
CA GLY A 166 18.25 18.26 5.61
C GLY A 166 19.64 17.62 5.43
N LYS A 167 19.90 16.47 6.08
CA LYS A 167 21.12 15.67 5.95
C LYS A 167 20.94 14.27 6.53
N ALA A 168 21.84 13.36 6.18
CA ALA A 168 21.85 12.00 6.71
C ALA A 168 21.90 11.97 8.26
N GLY A 169 21.10 11.08 8.86
CA GLY A 169 21.06 10.86 10.31
C GLY A 169 20.44 11.99 11.14
N GLN A 170 19.94 13.05 10.51
CA GLN A 170 19.22 14.10 11.21
C GLN A 170 17.91 13.57 11.80
N ARG A 171 17.67 13.79 13.07
CA ARG A 171 16.38 13.56 13.71
C ARG A 171 15.46 14.75 13.48
N THR A 172 14.20 14.46 13.15
CA THR A 172 13.17 15.47 12.90
C THR A 172 11.95 15.23 13.79
N ARG A 173 10.99 16.14 13.74
CA ARG A 173 9.70 15.98 14.41
C ARG A 173 8.93 14.76 13.90
N ASN A 174 9.07 14.44 12.60
CA ASN A 174 8.39 13.32 11.97
C ASN A 174 8.86 11.97 12.52
N ASP A 175 10.13 11.84 12.92
CA ASP A 175 10.61 10.66 13.65
C ASP A 175 9.86 10.46 14.98
N THR A 176 9.53 11.55 15.67
CA THR A 176 8.74 11.50 16.93
C THR A 176 7.29 11.10 16.64
N TYR A 177 6.67 11.65 15.61
CA TYR A 177 5.32 11.25 15.21
C TYR A 177 5.25 9.78 14.79
N ALA A 178 6.24 9.31 14.04
CA ALA A 178 6.32 7.90 13.66
C ALA A 178 6.42 6.98 14.90
N LEU A 179 7.19 7.35 15.92
CA LEU A 179 7.25 6.61 17.17
C LEU A 179 5.90 6.60 17.91
N GLN A 180 5.19 7.72 17.92
CA GLN A 180 3.85 7.80 18.52
C GLN A 180 2.85 6.92 17.78
N ILE A 181 2.88 6.90 16.45
CA ILE A 181 2.00 6.03 15.64
C ILE A 181 2.32 4.55 15.91
N ARG A 182 3.60 4.16 15.94
CA ARG A 182 4.01 2.78 16.27
C ARG A 182 3.60 2.34 17.66
N ALA A 183 3.42 3.30 18.59
CA ALA A 183 2.94 3.02 19.94
C ALA A 183 1.41 2.85 20.03
N LEU A 184 0.65 3.14 18.96
CA LEU A 184 -0.78 2.87 18.92
C LEU A 184 -1.02 1.37 18.83
N ASP A 185 -1.92 0.85 19.67
CA ASP A 185 -2.24 -0.58 19.69
C ASP A 185 -2.71 -1.08 18.31
N GLY A 186 -2.10 -2.15 17.81
CA GLY A 186 -2.43 -2.80 16.56
C GLY A 186 -2.04 -2.02 15.29
N VAL A 187 -1.47 -0.83 15.40
CA VAL A 187 -0.88 -0.09 14.26
C VAL A 187 0.63 -0.21 14.36
N SER A 188 1.23 -0.96 13.47
CA SER A 188 2.69 -1.11 13.44
C SER A 188 3.33 -0.51 12.20
N GLU A 189 2.54 -0.18 11.19
CA GLU A 189 3.04 0.17 9.87
C GLU A 189 3.14 1.68 9.70
N VAL A 190 4.36 2.19 9.76
CA VAL A 190 4.72 3.58 9.47
C VAL A 190 5.96 3.61 8.60
N HIS A 191 5.84 4.18 7.43
CA HIS A 191 6.97 4.49 6.57
C HIS A 191 7.30 5.98 6.70
N VAL A 192 8.53 6.29 7.09
CA VAL A 192 9.10 7.64 7.03
C VAL A 192 10.14 7.62 5.95
N TRP A 193 9.96 8.44 4.92
CA TRP A 193 10.88 8.49 3.81
C TRP A 193 12.35 8.59 4.25
N HIS A 194 13.23 7.83 3.62
CA HIS A 194 14.67 7.95 3.84
C HIS A 194 15.16 9.32 3.37
N CYS A 195 14.76 9.74 2.17
CA CYS A 195 15.02 11.06 1.63
C CYS A 195 14.17 12.12 2.35
N ARG A 196 14.43 13.40 2.08
CA ARG A 196 13.79 14.54 2.74
C ARG A 196 12.28 14.54 2.57
N GLU A 197 11.81 14.42 1.36
CA GLU A 197 10.41 14.50 0.98
C GLU A 197 10.11 13.61 -0.23
N LEU A 198 8.84 13.36 -0.53
CA LEU A 198 8.42 12.53 -1.64
C LEU A 198 9.03 12.96 -2.97
N GLU A 199 9.17 14.26 -3.21
CA GLU A 199 9.73 14.81 -4.44
C GLU A 199 11.17 14.39 -4.72
N ASN A 200 11.93 13.98 -3.68
CA ASN A 200 13.27 13.43 -3.86
C ASN A 200 13.29 12.05 -4.56
N TYR A 201 12.13 11.36 -4.58
CA TYR A 201 11.95 10.07 -5.26
C TYR A 201 11.41 10.20 -6.69
N VAL A 202 11.23 11.42 -7.17
CA VAL A 202 10.68 11.67 -8.51
C VAL A 202 11.81 11.70 -9.52
N PRO A 203 11.80 10.82 -10.56
CA PRO A 203 12.77 10.83 -11.63
C PRO A 203 12.81 12.16 -12.40
N CYS A 204 13.98 12.56 -12.90
CA CYS A 204 14.12 13.80 -13.67
C CYS A 204 13.23 13.85 -14.90
N ARG A 205 12.93 12.70 -15.51
CA ARG A 205 12.01 12.59 -16.63
C ARG A 205 10.62 13.14 -16.29
N VAL A 206 10.15 12.95 -15.08
CA VAL A 206 8.86 13.51 -14.61
C VAL A 206 8.92 15.04 -14.57
N TRP A 207 10.03 15.58 -14.09
CA TRP A 207 10.22 17.03 -14.03
C TRP A 207 10.34 17.67 -15.42
N GLU A 208 10.93 16.98 -16.37
CA GLU A 208 11.01 17.41 -17.77
C GLU A 208 9.60 17.59 -18.38
N GLU A 209 8.72 16.64 -18.13
CA GLU A 209 7.35 16.69 -18.65
C GLU A 209 6.43 17.57 -17.80
N GLY A 210 6.52 17.49 -16.47
CA GLY A 210 5.67 18.26 -15.56
C GLY A 210 5.92 19.77 -15.56
N PHE A 211 7.08 20.23 -16.04
CA PHE A 211 7.43 21.64 -16.15
C PHE A 211 7.57 22.12 -17.60
N ILE A 212 6.82 21.51 -18.51
CA ILE A 212 6.89 21.85 -19.95
C ILE A 212 6.58 23.33 -20.24
N ASP A 213 5.75 23.97 -19.42
CA ASP A 213 5.38 25.38 -19.57
C ASP A 213 6.45 26.37 -19.05
N ARG A 214 7.52 25.87 -18.40
CA ARG A 214 8.62 26.73 -17.96
C ARG A 214 9.56 27.05 -19.10
N ALA A 215 10.25 28.21 -18.98
CA ALA A 215 11.31 28.56 -19.91
C ALA A 215 12.34 27.41 -20.03
N PRO A 216 12.56 26.83 -21.22
CA PRO A 216 13.38 25.61 -21.35
C PRO A 216 14.77 25.75 -20.72
N ALA A 217 15.44 26.89 -20.93
CA ALA A 217 16.79 27.13 -20.39
C ALA A 217 16.83 27.09 -18.84
N GLU A 218 15.81 27.64 -18.17
CA GLU A 218 15.74 27.62 -16.70
C GLU A 218 15.44 26.19 -16.20
N ARG A 219 14.49 25.52 -16.80
CA ARG A 219 14.16 24.12 -16.50
C ARG A 219 15.37 23.22 -16.66
N ASP A 220 16.03 23.30 -17.82
CA ASP A 220 17.14 22.43 -18.17
C ASP A 220 18.36 22.69 -17.26
N ALA A 221 18.61 23.93 -16.87
CA ALA A 221 19.66 24.28 -15.91
C ALA A 221 19.38 23.67 -14.51
N LYS A 222 18.14 23.71 -14.03
CA LYS A 222 17.72 23.12 -12.75
C LYS A 222 17.81 21.59 -12.78
N LEU A 223 17.38 20.97 -13.88
CA LEU A 223 17.50 19.54 -14.08
C LEU A 223 18.95 19.08 -14.15
N ALA A 224 19.80 19.80 -14.89
CA ALA A 224 21.22 19.52 -14.95
C ALA A 224 21.89 19.63 -13.57
N SER A 225 21.51 20.65 -12.78
CA SER A 225 21.96 20.80 -11.40
C SER A 225 21.57 19.60 -10.54
N LEU A 226 20.31 19.15 -10.63
CA LEU A 226 19.80 18.01 -9.84
C LEU A 226 20.49 16.70 -10.25
N ARG A 227 20.67 16.46 -11.56
CA ARG A 227 21.39 15.28 -12.09
C ARG A 227 22.87 15.26 -11.72
N GLY A 228 23.50 16.43 -11.64
CA GLY A 228 24.91 16.56 -11.27
C GLY A 228 25.18 16.41 -9.77
N MET A 229 24.16 16.35 -8.94
CA MET A 229 24.35 16.13 -7.49
C MET A 229 24.70 14.68 -7.19
N PRO A 230 25.65 14.42 -6.26
CA PRO A 230 25.78 13.10 -5.66
C PRO A 230 24.45 12.63 -5.08
N HIS A 231 24.15 11.32 -5.14
CA HIS A 231 22.87 10.79 -4.61
C HIS A 231 22.65 11.19 -3.17
N GLU A 232 23.68 11.16 -2.33
CA GLU A 232 23.60 11.51 -0.91
C GLU A 232 23.16 12.97 -0.69
N ASP A 233 23.60 13.91 -1.52
CA ASP A 233 23.19 15.31 -1.46
C ASP A 233 21.77 15.49 -2.03
N ARG A 234 21.48 14.82 -3.15
CA ARG A 234 20.16 14.84 -3.80
C ARG A 234 19.05 14.36 -2.87
N HIS A 235 19.33 13.39 -2.01
CA HIS A 235 18.33 12.85 -1.06
C HIS A 235 17.83 13.91 -0.06
N TYR A 236 18.59 14.97 0.20
CA TYR A 236 18.25 15.97 1.24
C TYR A 236 18.01 17.37 0.69
N VAL A 237 18.06 17.55 -0.64
CA VAL A 237 17.74 18.82 -1.25
C VAL A 237 16.25 19.13 -1.09
N ASP A 238 15.92 20.38 -0.86
CA ASP A 238 14.55 20.86 -0.90
C ASP A 238 14.13 21.01 -2.37
N VAL A 239 13.54 19.96 -2.93
CA VAL A 239 13.19 19.88 -4.36
C VAL A 239 12.13 20.94 -4.71
N LYS A 240 11.16 21.16 -3.83
CA LYS A 240 10.13 22.19 -4.03
C LYS A 240 10.76 23.56 -4.17
N LYS A 241 11.68 23.92 -3.30
CA LYS A 241 12.41 25.19 -3.35
C LYS A 241 13.35 25.24 -4.55
N HIS A 242 14.02 24.13 -4.88
CA HIS A 242 14.90 24.04 -6.04
C HIS A 242 14.18 24.40 -7.34
N PHE A 243 12.92 23.92 -7.50
CA PHE A 243 12.08 24.26 -8.65
C PHE A 243 11.23 25.53 -8.46
N GLY A 244 11.39 26.31 -7.39
CA GLY A 244 10.70 27.59 -7.18
C GLY A 244 9.32 27.48 -6.54
N GLY A 245 9.05 26.41 -5.79
CA GLY A 245 7.89 26.29 -4.89
C GLY A 245 6.59 25.79 -5.52
N SER A 246 6.44 25.82 -6.84
CA SER A 246 5.26 25.32 -7.54
C SER A 246 5.52 23.92 -8.09
N MET A 247 4.73 22.93 -7.65
CA MET A 247 4.82 21.54 -8.12
C MET A 247 3.64 21.20 -9.03
N PRO A 248 3.83 20.32 -10.04
CA PRO A 248 2.74 19.78 -10.84
C PRO A 248 1.68 19.10 -9.97
N ARG A 249 0.43 19.14 -10.40
CA ARG A 249 -0.67 18.39 -9.77
C ARG A 249 -1.55 17.76 -10.87
N PRO A 250 -1.64 16.47 -10.99
CA PRO A 250 -0.91 15.47 -10.19
C PRO A 250 0.61 15.55 -10.37
N LEU A 251 1.37 15.01 -9.41
CA LEU A 251 2.84 15.07 -9.44
C LEU A 251 3.40 14.28 -10.64
N ILE A 252 2.88 13.08 -10.86
CA ILE A 252 3.20 12.26 -12.04
C ILE A 252 2.06 12.45 -13.06
N PRO A 253 2.37 12.94 -14.28
CA PRO A 253 1.38 13.03 -15.35
C PRO A 253 0.73 11.67 -15.65
N PRO A 254 -0.60 11.57 -15.83
CA PRO A 254 -1.31 10.30 -16.01
C PRO A 254 -0.85 9.48 -17.23
N ASP A 255 -0.39 10.16 -18.27
CA ASP A 255 0.07 9.54 -19.52
C ASP A 255 1.54 9.13 -19.48
N LEU A 256 2.28 9.54 -18.46
CA LEU A 256 3.70 9.22 -18.31
C LEU A 256 3.86 7.81 -17.74
N ARG A 257 4.42 6.90 -18.53
CA ARG A 257 4.76 5.55 -18.08
C ARG A 257 6.21 5.51 -17.62
N LEU A 258 6.38 5.20 -16.34
CA LEU A 258 7.69 4.98 -15.73
C LEU A 258 7.98 3.48 -15.66
N THR A 259 9.26 3.16 -15.66
CA THR A 259 9.80 1.82 -15.45
C THR A 259 10.71 1.84 -14.21
N GLU A 260 11.05 0.69 -13.66
CA GLU A 260 11.99 0.61 -12.54
C GLU A 260 13.32 1.29 -12.87
N ALA A 261 13.79 1.18 -14.13
CA ALA A 261 15.02 1.82 -14.59
C ALA A 261 15.00 3.36 -14.51
N ASP A 262 13.83 3.99 -14.60
CA ASP A 262 13.73 5.45 -14.43
C ASP A 262 14.09 5.88 -13.00
N PHE A 263 13.96 4.98 -12.01
CA PHE A 263 14.29 5.24 -10.61
C PHE A 263 15.77 4.95 -10.26
N ASP A 264 16.53 4.28 -11.14
CA ASP A 264 17.95 3.97 -10.89
C ASP A 264 18.80 5.23 -10.69
N GLU A 265 18.42 6.34 -11.34
CA GLU A 265 19.10 7.63 -11.17
C GLU A 265 19.01 8.22 -9.75
N LEU A 266 18.13 7.69 -8.91
CA LEU A 266 17.96 8.12 -7.51
C LEU A 266 18.97 7.43 -6.58
N GLY A 267 19.62 6.38 -7.07
CA GLY A 267 20.56 5.57 -6.31
C GLY A 267 19.90 4.43 -5.52
N PRO A 268 20.72 3.45 -5.11
CA PRO A 268 20.22 2.19 -4.55
C PRO A 268 19.47 2.35 -3.23
N VAL A 269 19.79 3.37 -2.44
CA VAL A 269 19.12 3.63 -1.15
C VAL A 269 17.68 4.07 -1.38
N ALA A 270 17.44 5.01 -2.30
CA ALA A 270 16.10 5.47 -2.62
C ALA A 270 15.25 4.36 -3.25
N VAL A 271 15.83 3.55 -4.14
CA VAL A 271 15.13 2.39 -4.74
C VAL A 271 14.76 1.35 -3.67
N ALA A 272 15.65 1.07 -2.72
CA ALA A 272 15.36 0.15 -1.62
C ALA A 272 14.22 0.67 -0.74
N ASP A 273 14.20 1.97 -0.44
CA ASP A 273 13.17 2.63 0.36
C ASP A 273 11.78 2.57 -0.34
N LEU A 274 11.73 2.75 -1.67
CA LEU A 274 10.51 2.55 -2.45
C LEU A 274 9.99 1.11 -2.34
N ARG A 275 10.87 0.11 -2.42
CA ARG A 275 10.50 -1.29 -2.25
C ARG A 275 9.98 -1.59 -0.84
N GLU A 276 10.55 -0.97 0.20
CA GLU A 276 10.06 -1.09 1.58
C GLU A 276 8.66 -0.49 1.75
N LEU A 277 8.39 0.67 1.15
CA LEU A 277 7.05 1.25 1.11
C LEU A 277 6.05 0.29 0.45
N LEU A 278 6.36 -0.23 -0.74
CA LEU A 278 5.49 -1.15 -1.45
C LEU A 278 5.25 -2.44 -0.65
N ALA A 279 6.28 -2.96 0.02
CA ALA A 279 6.16 -4.11 0.92
C ALA A 279 5.26 -3.80 2.13
N MET A 280 5.38 -2.61 2.74
CA MET A 280 4.50 -2.16 3.81
C MET A 280 3.04 -2.13 3.34
N ILE A 281 2.76 -1.57 2.17
CA ILE A 281 1.40 -1.50 1.63
C ILE A 281 0.84 -2.90 1.38
N ARG A 282 1.63 -3.84 0.86
CA ARG A 282 1.19 -5.23 0.68
C ARG A 282 0.78 -5.90 2.01
N ARG A 283 1.45 -5.57 3.12
CA ARG A 283 1.10 -6.14 4.44
C ARG A 283 -0.27 -5.71 4.94
N ILE A 284 -0.77 -4.55 4.56
CA ILE A 284 -2.10 -4.08 4.96
C ILE A 284 -3.20 -4.43 3.93
N LEU A 285 -2.84 -4.83 2.70
CA LEU A 285 -3.78 -5.24 1.64
C LEU A 285 -4.24 -6.69 1.82
#